data_a3e68044daad3afe94c75dc629505a18
#
_entry.id   a3e68044daad3afe94c75dc629505a18
#
_cell.length_a   1.000
_cell.length_b   1.000
_cell.length_c   1.000
_cell.angle_alpha   90.00
_cell.angle_beta   90.00
_cell.angle_gamma   90.00
#
_symmetry.space_group_name_H-M   'P 1'
#
loop_
_entity.id
_entity.type
_entity.pdbx_description
1 polymer ?
#
loop_
_entity_poly.entity_id
_entity_poly.type
_entity_poly.pdbx_seq_one_letter_code
_entity_poly.pdbx_strand_id
1 'polypeptide(L)'
;LMKIAEVTKEFGMRACLCYEVSDRDGEEKSLQSVQENKDFIDYCEKNPSDMLKAMFGGHALFTISDKTFDRMVAANNGRVGYHIHVSEGMNDVYDSLQNYGRRPVQRLQDHGILGPKTILGHCIHVNTAEMDIIKATDTMCVNNPESNMGNAVGISPVLQLYKKGILIGLGTDAYTNDMLESIKVALCSQRHNACMPNVGWCEVTDMLFRNNAKMAERT
;
A
#
# COMPACT_ATOMS: atom_id res chain seq x y z
N LEU A 1 0.81 2.82 -18.04
CA LEU A 1 0.24 3.91 -17.21
C LEU A 1 -0.38 5.03 -18.06
N MET A 2 0.26 5.47 -19.14
CA MET A 2 -0.21 6.60 -19.96
C MET A 2 -1.66 6.46 -20.44
N LYS A 3 -2.08 5.25 -20.89
CA LYS A 3 -3.48 5.02 -21.30
C LYS A 3 -4.49 5.20 -20.16
N ILE A 4 -4.13 4.76 -18.96
CA ILE A 4 -4.97 4.95 -17.77
C ILE A 4 -5.04 6.44 -17.42
N ALA A 5 -3.92 7.15 -17.50
CA ALA A 5 -3.87 8.59 -17.25
C ALA A 5 -4.74 9.40 -18.23
N GLU A 6 -4.75 9.04 -19.51
CA GLU A 6 -5.63 9.65 -20.54
C GLU A 6 -7.10 9.50 -20.16
N VAL A 7 -7.53 8.24 -19.89
CA VAL A 7 -8.92 7.94 -19.50
C VAL A 7 -9.30 8.64 -18.19
N THR A 8 -8.42 8.64 -17.19
CA THR A 8 -8.66 9.33 -15.92
C THR A 8 -8.93 10.82 -16.13
N LYS A 9 -8.17 11.46 -17.02
CA LYS A 9 -8.38 12.87 -17.38
C LYS A 9 -9.71 13.12 -18.10
N GLU A 10 -10.08 12.23 -19.04
CA GLU A 10 -11.36 12.30 -19.76
C GLU A 10 -12.55 12.23 -18.81
N PHE A 11 -12.49 11.39 -17.78
CA PHE A 11 -13.52 11.28 -16.75
C PHE A 11 -13.46 12.40 -15.69
N GLY A 12 -12.46 13.27 -15.70
CA GLY A 12 -12.29 14.32 -14.70
C GLY A 12 -12.01 13.79 -13.30
N MET A 13 -11.38 12.64 -13.19
CA MET A 13 -11.05 11.99 -11.91
C MET A 13 -9.62 12.35 -11.47
N ARG A 14 -9.44 12.49 -10.15
CA ARG A 14 -8.10 12.55 -9.56
C ARG A 14 -7.53 11.15 -9.42
N ALA A 15 -6.26 10.98 -9.79
CA ALA A 15 -5.56 9.70 -9.63
C ALA A 15 -4.10 9.90 -9.25
N CYS A 16 -3.62 9.00 -8.40
CA CYS A 16 -2.19 8.78 -8.16
C CYS A 16 -1.87 7.38 -8.66
N LEU A 17 -1.12 7.27 -9.77
CA LEU A 17 -0.93 6.02 -10.48
C LEU A 17 0.50 5.49 -10.27
N CYS A 18 0.61 4.16 -10.25
CA CYS A 18 1.88 3.45 -10.27
C CYS A 18 1.75 2.14 -11.07
N TYR A 19 2.88 1.57 -11.48
CA TYR A 19 2.93 0.26 -12.14
C TYR A 19 3.51 -0.79 -11.19
N GLU A 20 2.89 -1.94 -11.11
CA GLU A 20 3.24 -3.01 -10.20
C GLU A 20 4.52 -3.74 -10.65
N VAL A 21 5.66 -3.47 -9.98
CA VAL A 21 6.92 -4.19 -10.22
C VAL A 21 6.86 -5.56 -9.58
N SER A 22 7.28 -6.59 -10.34
CA SER A 22 7.33 -7.99 -9.88
C SER A 22 8.39 -8.77 -10.66
N ASP A 23 9.03 -9.75 -10.00
CA ASP A 23 9.99 -10.66 -10.64
C ASP A 23 9.34 -11.96 -11.17
N ARG A 24 8.01 -12.12 -11.00
CA ARG A 24 7.27 -13.34 -11.38
C ARG A 24 7.40 -13.72 -12.85
N ASP A 25 7.45 -12.72 -13.73
CA ASP A 25 7.52 -12.91 -15.18
C ASP A 25 8.95 -12.79 -15.73
N GLY A 26 9.94 -12.85 -14.85
CA GLY A 26 11.36 -12.80 -15.18
C GLY A 26 11.96 -11.39 -15.17
N GLU A 27 13.30 -11.36 -15.23
CA GLU A 27 14.10 -10.15 -15.05
C GLU A 27 13.79 -9.07 -16.12
N GLU A 28 13.57 -9.45 -17.36
CA GLU A 28 13.25 -8.49 -18.42
C GLU A 28 11.95 -7.74 -18.15
N LYS A 29 10.89 -8.45 -17.73
CA LYS A 29 9.59 -7.83 -17.38
C LYS A 29 9.70 -6.97 -16.13
N SER A 30 10.47 -7.42 -15.16
CA SER A 30 10.77 -6.64 -13.95
C SER A 30 11.45 -5.30 -14.30
N LEU A 31 12.46 -5.30 -15.16
CA LEU A 31 13.13 -4.09 -15.63
C LEU A 31 12.19 -3.17 -16.42
N GLN A 32 11.32 -3.72 -17.29
CA GLN A 32 10.32 -2.95 -18.02
C GLN A 32 9.33 -2.28 -17.06
N SER A 33 8.93 -2.97 -15.99
CA SER A 33 8.02 -2.45 -14.96
C SER A 33 8.66 -1.31 -14.14
N VAL A 34 9.94 -1.44 -13.82
CA VAL A 34 10.71 -0.36 -13.19
C VAL A 34 10.79 0.87 -14.10
N GLN A 35 11.06 0.65 -15.39
CA GLN A 35 11.14 1.74 -16.37
C GLN A 35 9.79 2.43 -16.59
N GLU A 36 8.67 1.67 -16.63
CA GLU A 36 7.31 2.23 -16.74
C GLU A 36 6.97 3.19 -15.59
N ASN A 37 7.33 2.84 -14.33
CA ASN A 37 7.19 3.75 -13.20
C ASN A 37 8.02 5.01 -13.37
N LYS A 38 9.30 4.84 -13.74
CA LYS A 38 10.22 5.98 -13.94
C LYS A 38 9.70 6.93 -15.01
N ASP A 39 9.29 6.42 -16.17
CA ASP A 39 8.79 7.21 -17.29
C ASP A 39 7.52 7.96 -16.92
N PHE A 40 6.64 7.33 -16.12
CA PHE A 40 5.42 7.97 -15.65
C PHE A 40 5.68 9.05 -14.60
N ILE A 41 6.63 8.85 -13.71
CA ILE A 41 7.08 9.88 -12.77
C ILE A 41 7.68 11.06 -13.53
N ASP A 42 8.56 10.81 -14.50
CA ASP A 42 9.14 11.85 -15.38
C ASP A 42 8.04 12.63 -16.12
N TYR A 43 6.98 11.94 -16.57
CA TYR A 43 5.83 12.58 -17.21
C TYR A 43 5.08 13.50 -16.24
N CYS A 44 4.77 13.04 -15.02
CA CYS A 44 4.06 13.84 -14.02
C CYS A 44 4.87 15.07 -13.57
N GLU A 45 6.19 14.94 -13.43
CA GLU A 45 7.07 16.06 -13.08
C GLU A 45 7.12 17.14 -14.20
N LYS A 46 7.14 16.69 -15.47
CA LYS A 46 7.10 17.60 -16.62
C LYS A 46 5.72 18.25 -16.86
N ASN A 47 4.67 17.62 -16.36
CA ASN A 47 3.28 18.04 -16.52
C ASN A 47 2.58 18.12 -15.15
N PRO A 48 3.00 19.01 -14.25
CA PRO A 48 2.47 19.09 -12.90
C PRO A 48 0.96 19.37 -12.94
N SER A 49 0.20 18.61 -12.15
CA SER A 49 -1.26 18.66 -12.10
C SER A 49 -1.77 18.18 -10.74
N ASP A 50 -2.83 18.80 -10.23
CA ASP A 50 -3.55 18.33 -9.05
C ASP A 50 -4.49 17.17 -9.37
N MET A 51 -4.69 16.85 -10.65
CA MET A 51 -5.54 15.75 -11.09
C MET A 51 -4.78 14.43 -11.25
N LEU A 52 -3.47 14.48 -11.52
CA LEU A 52 -2.67 13.31 -11.82
C LEU A 52 -1.33 13.37 -11.11
N LYS A 53 -1.07 12.37 -10.30
CA LYS A 53 0.18 12.17 -9.55
C LYS A 53 0.75 10.79 -9.83
N ALA A 54 1.99 10.57 -9.44
CA ALA A 54 2.67 9.30 -9.56
C ALA A 54 3.17 8.80 -8.20
N MET A 55 3.15 7.49 -8.02
CA MET A 55 3.92 6.76 -7.01
C MET A 55 4.80 5.72 -7.70
N PHE A 56 5.69 5.07 -6.96
CA PHE A 56 6.45 3.92 -7.44
C PHE A 56 5.78 2.64 -6.96
N GLY A 57 5.26 1.82 -7.89
CA GLY A 57 4.51 0.60 -7.54
C GLY A 57 5.39 -0.62 -7.36
N GLY A 58 5.06 -1.44 -6.37
CA GLY A 58 5.56 -2.79 -6.19
C GLY A 58 4.43 -3.75 -5.91
N HIS A 59 4.53 -5.01 -6.35
CA HIS A 59 3.49 -6.00 -6.08
C HIS A 59 3.49 -6.40 -4.59
N ALA A 60 4.10 -7.50 -4.23
CA ALA A 60 4.22 -7.99 -2.85
C ALA A 60 5.65 -8.47 -2.61
N LEU A 61 6.10 -8.47 -1.34
CA LEU A 61 7.51 -8.69 -1.04
C LEU A 61 8.02 -10.06 -1.50
N PHE A 62 7.18 -11.10 -1.41
CA PHE A 62 7.54 -12.46 -1.87
C PHE A 62 7.69 -12.57 -3.41
N THR A 63 7.33 -11.53 -4.15
CA THR A 63 7.48 -11.48 -5.62
C THR A 63 8.57 -10.53 -6.08
N ILE A 64 9.28 -9.89 -5.16
CA ILE A 64 10.31 -8.89 -5.46
C ILE A 64 11.59 -9.25 -4.71
N SER A 65 12.67 -9.47 -5.45
CA SER A 65 14.00 -9.71 -4.87
C SER A 65 14.63 -8.43 -4.34
N ASP A 66 15.61 -8.56 -3.43
CA ASP A 66 16.38 -7.41 -2.94
C ASP A 66 17.07 -6.65 -4.07
N LYS A 67 17.59 -7.39 -5.08
CA LYS A 67 18.16 -6.80 -6.31
C LYS A 67 17.15 -5.89 -7.02
N THR A 68 15.89 -6.29 -7.07
CA THR A 68 14.83 -5.50 -7.70
C THR A 68 14.42 -4.33 -6.82
N PHE A 69 14.37 -4.47 -5.50
CA PHE A 69 14.19 -3.33 -4.60
C PHE A 69 15.29 -2.27 -4.78
N ASP A 70 16.56 -2.68 -4.86
CA ASP A 70 17.67 -1.75 -5.10
C ASP A 70 17.50 -1.00 -6.44
N ARG A 71 17.02 -1.69 -7.48
CA ARG A 71 16.71 -1.08 -8.78
C ARG A 71 15.56 -0.08 -8.69
N MET A 72 14.49 -0.42 -7.96
CA MET A 72 13.36 0.48 -7.72
C MET A 72 13.81 1.74 -6.98
N VAL A 73 14.61 1.58 -5.93
CA VAL A 73 15.15 2.71 -5.14
C VAL A 73 16.06 3.59 -5.99
N ALA A 74 16.96 3.00 -6.77
CA ALA A 74 17.83 3.75 -7.67
C ALA A 74 17.05 4.51 -8.77
N ALA A 75 16.01 3.89 -9.34
CA ALA A 75 15.18 4.50 -10.37
C ALA A 75 14.28 5.62 -9.81
N ASN A 76 13.74 5.45 -8.60
CA ASN A 76 12.93 6.45 -7.91
C ASN A 76 13.78 7.65 -7.44
N ASN A 77 14.96 7.39 -6.93
CA ASN A 77 15.88 8.41 -6.42
C ASN A 77 15.21 9.40 -5.43
N GLY A 78 14.29 8.89 -4.58
CA GLY A 78 13.60 9.68 -3.55
C GLY A 78 12.55 10.67 -4.06
N ARG A 79 12.17 10.62 -5.34
CA ARG A 79 11.23 11.57 -5.95
C ARG A 79 9.79 11.41 -5.45
N VAL A 80 9.30 10.18 -5.36
CA VAL A 80 7.94 9.85 -4.94
C VAL A 80 7.93 8.76 -3.88
N GLY A 81 6.78 8.56 -3.21
CA GLY A 81 6.57 7.42 -2.31
C GLY A 81 6.32 6.12 -3.07
N TYR A 82 6.27 5.01 -2.33
CA TYR A 82 5.99 3.69 -2.87
C TYR A 82 4.57 3.24 -2.53
N HIS A 83 3.98 2.43 -3.39
CA HIS A 83 2.73 1.71 -3.12
C HIS A 83 2.99 0.21 -3.31
N ILE A 84 2.87 -0.57 -2.23
CA ILE A 84 3.26 -1.98 -2.21
C ILE A 84 2.37 -2.79 -1.25
N HIS A 85 2.05 -4.04 -1.60
CA HIS A 85 1.34 -4.97 -0.70
C HIS A 85 2.31 -5.52 0.33
N VAL A 86 1.92 -5.52 1.61
CA VAL A 86 2.79 -5.91 2.72
C VAL A 86 2.07 -6.80 3.70
N SER A 87 2.63 -7.98 3.95
CA SER A 87 2.10 -8.92 4.95
C SER A 87 0.60 -9.18 4.78
N GLU A 88 0.15 -9.30 3.52
CA GLU A 88 -1.24 -9.64 3.20
C GLU A 88 -1.53 -11.08 3.63
N GLY A 89 -0.74 -12.05 3.17
CA GLY A 89 -0.80 -13.43 3.60
C GLY A 89 0.44 -13.86 4.39
N MET A 90 0.35 -14.95 5.12
CA MET A 90 1.50 -15.52 5.86
C MET A 90 2.64 -15.98 4.95
N ASN A 91 2.35 -16.29 3.68
CA ASN A 91 3.36 -16.60 2.68
C ASN A 91 4.36 -15.45 2.50
N ASP A 92 3.91 -14.19 2.52
CA ASP A 92 4.77 -13.01 2.45
C ASP A 92 5.75 -12.94 3.65
N VAL A 93 5.23 -13.26 4.85
CA VAL A 93 6.04 -13.28 6.07
C VAL A 93 7.05 -14.45 6.05
N TYR A 94 6.61 -15.65 5.67
CA TYR A 94 7.49 -16.83 5.63
C TYR A 94 8.57 -16.70 4.57
N ASP A 95 8.22 -16.24 3.36
CA ASP A 95 9.19 -15.99 2.28
C ASP A 95 10.27 -15.00 2.73
N SER A 96 9.84 -13.87 3.31
CA SER A 96 10.74 -12.81 3.76
C SER A 96 11.69 -13.30 4.86
N LEU A 97 11.20 -14.08 5.81
CA LEU A 97 12.03 -14.66 6.87
C LEU A 97 12.98 -15.74 6.33
N GLN A 98 12.50 -16.62 5.46
CA GLN A 98 13.27 -17.75 4.94
C GLN A 98 14.38 -17.30 4.00
N ASN A 99 14.09 -16.38 3.09
CA ASN A 99 15.01 -16.00 2.04
C ASN A 99 15.91 -14.81 2.43
N TYR A 100 15.44 -13.94 3.32
CA TYR A 100 16.12 -12.68 3.65
C TYR A 100 16.41 -12.49 5.15
N GLY A 101 15.92 -13.39 6.02
CA GLY A 101 16.14 -13.30 7.47
C GLY A 101 15.52 -12.06 8.13
N ARG A 102 14.59 -11.41 7.47
CA ARG A 102 13.89 -10.19 7.91
C ARG A 102 12.40 -10.36 7.76
N ARG A 103 11.62 -9.71 8.62
CA ARG A 103 10.18 -9.59 8.40
C ARG A 103 9.88 -8.53 7.32
N PRO A 104 8.71 -8.58 6.65
CA PRO A 104 8.39 -7.72 5.51
C PRO A 104 8.68 -6.23 5.71
N VAL A 105 8.20 -5.62 6.80
CA VAL A 105 8.40 -4.18 7.05
C VAL A 105 9.87 -3.86 7.36
N GLN A 106 10.59 -4.75 8.06
CA GLN A 106 12.02 -4.58 8.30
C GLN A 106 12.81 -4.59 7.00
N ARG A 107 12.47 -5.51 6.08
CA ARG A 107 13.09 -5.61 4.76
C ARG A 107 12.88 -4.32 3.95
N LEU A 108 11.67 -3.75 3.95
CA LEU A 108 11.40 -2.45 3.32
C LEU A 108 12.18 -1.30 3.95
N GLN A 109 12.35 -1.32 5.28
CA GLN A 109 13.18 -0.34 5.99
C GLN A 109 14.63 -0.41 5.57
N ASP A 110 15.20 -1.62 5.48
CA ASP A 110 16.60 -1.84 5.09
C ASP A 110 16.88 -1.31 3.67
N HIS A 111 15.90 -1.36 2.75
CA HIS A 111 15.99 -0.79 1.40
C HIS A 111 15.63 0.71 1.30
N GLY A 112 15.22 1.36 2.41
CA GLY A 112 14.86 2.79 2.39
C GLY A 112 13.55 3.09 1.63
N ILE A 113 12.63 2.13 1.57
CA ILE A 113 11.33 2.27 0.88
C ILE A 113 10.29 2.98 1.75
N LEU A 114 10.42 2.85 3.09
CA LEU A 114 9.48 3.45 4.02
C LEU A 114 9.61 4.98 4.10
N GLY A 115 8.52 5.65 4.37
CA GLY A 115 8.49 7.10 4.55
C GLY A 115 7.09 7.70 4.42
N PRO A 116 6.95 9.03 4.66
CA PRO A 116 5.64 9.70 4.81
C PRO A 116 4.79 9.72 3.53
N LYS A 117 5.37 9.43 2.37
CA LYS A 117 4.67 9.33 1.08
C LYS A 117 4.41 7.89 0.65
N THR A 118 4.89 6.89 1.40
CA THR A 118 4.73 5.46 1.07
C THR A 118 3.44 4.91 1.64
N ILE A 119 2.74 4.10 0.85
CA ILE A 119 1.52 3.38 1.20
C ILE A 119 1.81 1.88 1.25
N LEU A 120 1.52 1.25 2.39
CA LEU A 120 1.56 -0.20 2.57
C LEU A 120 0.14 -0.76 2.51
N GLY A 121 -0.14 -1.58 1.50
CA GLY A 121 -1.44 -2.27 1.37
C GLY A 121 -1.58 -3.40 2.38
N HIS A 122 -2.80 -3.61 2.88
CA HIS A 122 -3.24 -4.70 3.77
C HIS A 122 -2.67 -4.68 5.19
N CYS A 123 -1.36 -4.88 5.40
CA CYS A 123 -0.70 -4.93 6.70
C CYS A 123 -1.40 -5.89 7.69
N ILE A 124 -1.84 -7.08 7.22
CA ILE A 124 -2.63 -8.02 8.03
C ILE A 124 -1.75 -8.71 9.07
N HIS A 125 -0.62 -9.26 8.63
CA HIS A 125 0.26 -10.08 9.47
C HIS A 125 1.48 -9.33 10.01
N VAL A 126 1.37 -8.00 10.15
CA VAL A 126 2.39 -7.18 10.80
C VAL A 126 2.39 -7.42 12.31
N ASN A 127 3.57 -7.50 12.92
CA ASN A 127 3.71 -7.59 14.37
C ASN A 127 3.93 -6.21 15.02
N THR A 128 3.98 -6.18 16.35
CA THR A 128 4.14 -4.93 17.11
C THR A 128 5.41 -4.16 16.74
N ALA A 129 6.54 -4.86 16.55
CA ALA A 129 7.81 -4.24 16.17
C ALA A 129 7.73 -3.61 14.77
N GLU A 130 7.07 -4.29 13.82
CA GLU A 130 6.83 -3.74 12.47
C GLU A 130 5.89 -2.51 12.52
N MET A 131 4.86 -2.54 13.38
CA MET A 131 4.01 -1.35 13.60
C MET A 131 4.81 -0.18 14.17
N ASP A 132 5.78 -0.44 15.04
CA ASP A 132 6.66 0.61 15.60
C ASP A 132 7.57 1.21 14.50
N ILE A 133 8.07 0.40 13.57
CA ILE A 133 8.81 0.87 12.39
C ILE A 133 7.92 1.72 11.49
N ILE A 134 6.72 1.25 11.15
CA ILE A 134 5.74 2.00 10.33
C ILE A 134 5.45 3.36 10.97
N LYS A 135 5.24 3.39 12.31
CA LYS A 135 5.01 4.63 13.04
C LYS A 135 6.21 5.56 13.03
N ALA A 136 7.41 5.03 13.28
CA ALA A 136 8.65 5.82 13.35
C ALA A 136 9.03 6.45 11.99
N THR A 137 8.70 5.78 10.89
CA THR A 137 8.94 6.26 9.52
C THR A 137 7.79 7.12 8.95
N ASP A 138 6.73 7.34 9.73
CA ASP A 138 5.49 8.03 9.31
C ASP A 138 4.87 7.44 8.01
N THR A 139 5.08 6.14 7.80
CA THR A 139 4.56 5.41 6.63
C THR A 139 3.06 5.17 6.78
N MET A 140 2.33 5.26 5.67
CA MET A 140 0.87 5.11 5.62
C MET A 140 0.48 3.65 5.38
N CYS A 141 -0.67 3.23 5.92
CA CYS A 141 -1.25 1.91 5.66
C CYS A 141 -2.64 2.05 5.02
N VAL A 142 -3.06 1.03 4.25
CA VAL A 142 -4.43 0.93 3.71
C VAL A 142 -4.99 -0.45 4.02
N ASN A 143 -6.18 -0.47 4.62
CA ASN A 143 -6.95 -1.69 4.83
C ASN A 143 -7.95 -1.90 3.69
N ASN A 144 -7.95 -3.09 3.09
CA ASN A 144 -8.82 -3.50 1.98
C ASN A 144 -9.74 -4.64 2.45
N PRO A 145 -10.82 -4.35 3.20
CA PRO A 145 -11.53 -5.38 3.97
C PRO A 145 -12.21 -6.46 3.11
N GLU A 146 -12.83 -6.10 1.98
CA GLU A 146 -13.46 -7.08 1.09
C GLU A 146 -12.44 -8.00 0.43
N SER A 147 -11.34 -7.43 -0.05
CA SER A 147 -10.23 -8.21 -0.64
C SER A 147 -9.64 -9.16 0.41
N ASN A 148 -9.37 -8.68 1.61
CA ASN A 148 -8.83 -9.50 2.69
C ASN A 148 -9.74 -10.70 3.02
N MET A 149 -11.05 -10.47 3.05
CA MET A 149 -12.04 -11.53 3.30
C MET A 149 -12.18 -12.48 2.11
N GLY A 150 -12.26 -11.94 0.88
CA GLY A 150 -12.42 -12.74 -0.33
C GLY A 150 -11.22 -13.63 -0.62
N ASN A 151 -10.01 -13.14 -0.34
CA ASN A 151 -8.76 -13.91 -0.46
C ASN A 151 -8.50 -14.80 0.78
N ALA A 152 -9.35 -14.72 1.81
CA ALA A 152 -9.23 -15.49 3.07
C ALA A 152 -7.86 -15.31 3.76
N VAL A 153 -7.24 -14.14 3.66
CA VAL A 153 -5.90 -13.87 4.18
C VAL A 153 -5.88 -13.39 5.64
N GLY A 154 -7.04 -13.03 6.19
CA GLY A 154 -7.18 -12.61 7.58
C GLY A 154 -7.76 -11.20 7.74
N ILE A 155 -7.66 -10.66 8.94
CA ILE A 155 -8.19 -9.35 9.30
C ILE A 155 -7.02 -8.43 9.72
N SER A 156 -6.87 -7.30 9.03
CA SER A 156 -5.86 -6.31 9.38
C SER A 156 -6.09 -5.77 10.81
N PRO A 157 -5.03 -5.57 11.62
CA PRO A 157 -5.13 -5.10 13.00
C PRO A 157 -5.39 -3.58 13.07
N VAL A 158 -6.43 -3.12 12.39
CA VAL A 158 -6.78 -1.70 12.21
C VAL A 158 -6.82 -0.95 13.54
N LEU A 159 -7.48 -1.53 14.57
CA LEU A 159 -7.61 -0.87 15.87
C LEU A 159 -6.25 -0.66 16.56
N GLN A 160 -5.31 -1.59 16.37
CA GLN A 160 -3.97 -1.46 16.94
C GLN A 160 -3.13 -0.42 16.18
N LEU A 161 -3.18 -0.44 14.84
CA LEU A 161 -2.51 0.54 13.97
C LEU A 161 -3.02 1.95 14.27
N TYR A 162 -4.34 2.14 14.35
CA TYR A 162 -4.96 3.42 14.67
C TYR A 162 -4.58 3.91 16.08
N LYS A 163 -4.64 3.02 17.09
CA LYS A 163 -4.24 3.36 18.47
C LYS A 163 -2.78 3.78 18.58
N LYS A 164 -1.89 3.21 17.77
CA LYS A 164 -0.49 3.64 17.67
C LYS A 164 -0.32 5.00 16.97
N GLY A 165 -1.38 5.55 16.42
CA GLY A 165 -1.36 6.82 15.68
C GLY A 165 -0.69 6.67 14.30
N ILE A 166 -0.74 5.49 13.70
CA ILE A 166 -0.35 5.25 12.30
C ILE A 166 -1.47 5.77 11.41
N LEU A 167 -1.14 6.50 10.36
CA LEU A 167 -2.11 6.95 9.38
C LEU A 167 -2.57 5.76 8.53
N ILE A 168 -3.75 5.25 8.85
CA ILE A 168 -4.38 4.14 8.15
C ILE A 168 -5.64 4.61 7.41
N GLY A 169 -5.72 4.28 6.13
CA GLY A 169 -6.85 4.56 5.24
C GLY A 169 -7.67 3.32 4.92
N LEU A 170 -8.77 3.54 4.21
CA LEU A 170 -9.66 2.51 3.67
C LEU A 170 -9.50 2.44 2.16
N GLY A 171 -9.29 1.24 1.64
CA GLY A 171 -9.21 0.94 0.22
C GLY A 171 -10.15 -0.19 -0.18
N THR A 172 -10.25 -0.43 -1.46
CA THR A 172 -11.13 -1.45 -2.05
C THR A 172 -10.36 -2.58 -2.74
N ASP A 173 -9.07 -2.35 -3.04
CA ASP A 173 -8.33 -3.24 -3.93
C ASP A 173 -9.08 -3.43 -5.27
N ALA A 174 -8.90 -4.54 -5.97
CA ALA A 174 -9.65 -4.86 -7.19
C ALA A 174 -10.98 -5.60 -6.90
N TYR A 175 -11.54 -5.46 -5.69
CA TYR A 175 -12.68 -6.24 -5.23
C TYR A 175 -14.02 -5.53 -5.40
N THR A 176 -14.07 -4.26 -5.05
CA THR A 176 -15.27 -3.42 -5.17
C THR A 176 -14.89 -1.97 -5.49
N ASN A 177 -15.84 -1.18 -5.93
CA ASN A 177 -15.71 0.28 -6.03
C ASN A 177 -16.67 1.02 -5.07
N ASP A 178 -17.36 0.28 -4.17
CA ASP A 178 -18.28 0.84 -3.17
C ASP A 178 -17.55 1.04 -1.82
N MET A 179 -17.06 2.25 -1.61
CA MET A 179 -16.37 2.62 -0.37
C MET A 179 -17.28 2.61 0.86
N LEU A 180 -18.59 2.76 0.71
CA LEU A 180 -19.53 2.68 1.85
C LEU A 180 -19.76 1.22 2.26
N GLU A 181 -19.78 0.29 1.31
CA GLU A 181 -19.76 -1.14 1.61
C GLU A 181 -18.47 -1.51 2.35
N SER A 182 -17.33 -1.00 1.92
CA SER A 182 -16.04 -1.21 2.60
C SER A 182 -16.04 -0.76 4.06
N ILE A 183 -16.73 0.34 4.41
CA ILE A 183 -16.94 0.74 5.83
C ILE A 183 -17.69 -0.34 6.59
N LYS A 184 -18.80 -0.84 6.04
CA LYS A 184 -19.60 -1.88 6.69
C LYS A 184 -18.79 -3.14 6.94
N VAL A 185 -18.08 -3.61 5.92
CA VAL A 185 -17.25 -4.82 6.01
C VAL A 185 -16.08 -4.63 6.98
N ALA A 186 -15.38 -3.50 6.91
CA ALA A 186 -14.32 -3.18 7.87
C ALA A 186 -14.82 -3.17 9.31
N LEU A 187 -15.97 -2.51 9.57
CA LEU A 187 -16.55 -2.44 10.92
C LEU A 187 -16.95 -3.83 11.44
N CYS A 188 -17.66 -4.60 10.62
CA CYS A 188 -18.10 -5.95 11.00
C CYS A 188 -16.92 -6.87 11.27
N SER A 189 -15.88 -6.84 10.43
CA SER A 189 -14.69 -7.67 10.60
C SER A 189 -13.90 -7.31 11.86
N GLN A 190 -13.74 -6.02 12.17
CA GLN A 190 -13.05 -5.60 13.41
C GLN A 190 -13.84 -6.02 14.66
N ARG A 191 -15.16 -5.85 14.67
CA ARG A 191 -16.01 -6.29 15.79
C ARG A 191 -15.99 -7.78 15.98
N HIS A 192 -16.08 -8.52 14.89
CA HIS A 192 -16.03 -9.98 14.93
C HIS A 192 -14.68 -10.48 15.46
N ASN A 193 -13.58 -9.93 14.97
CA ASN A 193 -12.22 -10.30 15.41
C ASN A 193 -11.96 -9.93 16.88
N ALA A 194 -12.46 -8.78 17.33
CA ALA A 194 -12.32 -8.34 18.72
C ALA A 194 -13.31 -9.01 19.69
N CYS A 195 -14.35 -9.70 19.18
CA CYS A 195 -15.48 -10.21 19.98
C CYS A 195 -16.17 -9.10 20.82
N MET A 196 -16.20 -7.86 20.30
CA MET A 196 -16.73 -6.68 21.00
C MET A 196 -17.61 -5.84 20.06
N PRO A 197 -18.88 -5.56 20.41
CA PRO A 197 -19.82 -4.83 19.55
C PRO A 197 -19.61 -3.32 19.52
N ASN A 198 -18.86 -2.77 20.47
CA ASN A 198 -18.68 -1.33 20.69
C ASN A 198 -17.35 -0.76 20.23
N VAL A 199 -16.58 -1.49 19.40
CA VAL A 199 -15.29 -1.04 18.85
C VAL A 199 -15.41 -0.70 17.36
N GLY A 200 -14.46 0.05 16.84
CA GLY A 200 -14.17 0.21 15.41
C GLY A 200 -14.99 1.31 14.70
N TRP A 201 -16.03 1.88 15.30
CA TRP A 201 -16.87 2.86 14.60
C TRP A 201 -16.09 4.14 14.25
N CYS A 202 -15.44 4.74 15.23
CA CYS A 202 -14.67 5.97 15.02
C CYS A 202 -13.47 5.73 14.10
N GLU A 203 -12.74 4.64 14.36
CA GLU A 203 -11.54 4.28 13.61
C GLU A 203 -11.85 4.04 12.14
N VAL A 204 -12.87 3.23 11.84
CA VAL A 204 -13.23 2.86 10.46
C VAL A 204 -13.83 4.05 9.70
N THR A 205 -14.67 4.87 10.35
CA THR A 205 -15.20 6.07 9.70
C THR A 205 -14.11 7.12 9.44
N ASP A 206 -13.17 7.29 10.37
CA ASP A 206 -12.02 8.18 10.19
C ASP A 206 -11.11 7.73 9.02
N MET A 207 -10.94 6.41 8.82
CA MET A 207 -10.16 5.88 7.70
C MET A 207 -10.65 6.44 6.36
N LEU A 208 -11.97 6.40 6.10
CA LEU A 208 -12.52 6.91 4.85
C LEU A 208 -12.62 8.44 4.82
N PHE A 209 -13.29 9.04 5.83
CA PHE A 209 -13.71 10.44 5.74
C PHE A 209 -12.63 11.45 6.11
N ARG A 210 -11.56 11.04 6.81
CA ARG A 210 -10.47 11.92 7.24
C ARG A 210 -9.10 11.46 6.76
N ASN A 211 -8.80 10.17 6.97
CA ASN A 211 -7.44 9.69 6.72
C ASN A 211 -7.14 9.55 5.23
N ASN A 212 -8.10 9.08 4.41
CA ASN A 212 -7.91 9.02 2.96
C ASN A 212 -7.62 10.41 2.36
N ALA A 213 -8.28 11.47 2.86
CA ALA A 213 -7.97 12.83 2.44
C ALA A 213 -6.53 13.24 2.80
N LYS A 214 -6.11 12.97 4.04
CA LYS A 214 -4.72 13.24 4.48
C LYS A 214 -3.68 12.44 3.70
N MET A 215 -4.00 11.21 3.31
CA MET A 215 -3.13 10.39 2.47
C MET A 215 -3.00 10.98 1.07
N ALA A 216 -4.11 11.40 0.47
CA ALA A 216 -4.12 12.05 -0.84
C ALA A 216 -3.37 13.40 -0.86
N GLU A 217 -3.28 14.11 0.27
CA GLU A 217 -2.48 15.34 0.41
C GLU A 217 -0.96 15.05 0.43
N ARG A 218 -0.56 13.83 0.84
CA ARG A 218 0.85 13.43 0.94
C ARG A 218 1.43 12.84 -0.35
N THR A 219 0.57 12.29 -1.20
CA THR A 219 0.94 11.63 -2.48
C THR A 219 0.62 12.47 -3.75
#